data_6cabe7b6654c434c36c34fadc1ee06dd
#
_entry.id   6cabe7b6654c434c36c34fadc1ee06dd
#
_cell.length_a   1.000
_cell.length_b   1.000
_cell.length_c   1.000
_cell.angle_alpha   90.00
_cell.angle_beta   90.00
_cell.angle_gamma   90.00
#
_symmetry.space_group_name_H-M   'P 1'
#
loop_
_entity.id
_entity.type
_entity.pdbx_description
1 polymer ?
#
loop_
_entity_poly.entity_id
_entity_poly.type
_entity_poly.pdbx_seq_one_letter_code
_entity_poly.pdbx_strand_id
1 'polypeptide(L)'
;EALLNALAHRSYEDMAPVYVKHYPTKIVIENPGGFPGDINESNIITHQSIPRNKLIAMTLQHLKYVQRSGQGVDIMFQSMLTEGKPYPEYASTPNSVRLTLRSTMESQNFVRFIAETQDKRSKMFTLSELMILHYLREHQKITLKQAAKTIQETDDNAHKVLNALRDEGLLELNGKTYMLSLKVYETVKTDVAYVQDKTVSQIQAKDRILEYLKHKPSITNQKAQELCGYTKDQAYRILRKLVEEGKIEVKGAGRGRRYCLKENQR
;
A
#
# COMPACT_ATOMS: atom_id res chain seq x y z
N GLU A 1 -9.22 -22.04 -0.08
CA GLU A 1 -9.22 -21.40 -1.42
C GLU A 1 -8.01 -21.85 -2.25
N ALA A 2 -6.79 -21.76 -1.72
CA ALA A 2 -5.57 -22.14 -2.44
C ALA A 2 -5.57 -23.58 -2.94
N LEU A 3 -6.01 -24.55 -2.11
CA LEU A 3 -6.11 -25.94 -2.51
C LEU A 3 -7.20 -26.16 -3.58
N LEU A 4 -8.34 -25.49 -3.43
CA LEU A 4 -9.44 -25.59 -4.39
C LEU A 4 -9.02 -25.02 -5.76
N ASN A 5 -8.29 -23.91 -5.78
CA ASN A 5 -7.71 -23.39 -7.00
C ASN A 5 -6.72 -24.36 -7.64
N ALA A 6 -5.84 -24.98 -6.85
CA ALA A 6 -4.91 -25.97 -7.36
C ALA A 6 -5.64 -27.16 -8.01
N LEU A 7 -6.74 -27.65 -7.41
CA LEU A 7 -7.55 -28.75 -7.95
C LEU A 7 -8.33 -28.32 -9.21
N ALA A 8 -8.89 -27.11 -9.24
CA ALA A 8 -9.65 -26.60 -10.38
C ALA A 8 -8.77 -26.29 -11.58
N HIS A 9 -7.50 -25.96 -11.36
CA HIS A 9 -6.60 -25.49 -12.41
C HIS A 9 -5.45 -26.44 -12.78
N ARG A 10 -5.25 -27.56 -12.08
CA ARG A 10 -4.22 -28.54 -12.46
C ARG A 10 -4.50 -29.14 -13.85
N SER A 11 -3.44 -29.57 -14.52
CA SER A 11 -3.56 -30.47 -15.67
C SER A 11 -3.86 -31.90 -15.16
N TYR A 12 -4.99 -32.48 -15.57
CA TYR A 12 -5.33 -33.88 -15.29
C TYR A 12 -4.77 -34.84 -16.35
N GLU A 13 -4.20 -34.32 -17.42
CA GLU A 13 -3.43 -35.10 -18.40
C GLU A 13 -2.06 -35.48 -17.83
N ASP A 14 -1.55 -34.69 -16.88
CA ASP A 14 -0.32 -34.98 -16.15
C ASP A 14 -0.61 -35.87 -14.95
N MET A 15 0.12 -36.99 -14.82
CA MET A 15 -0.01 -37.94 -13.73
C MET A 15 0.50 -37.42 -12.38
N ALA A 16 1.26 -36.32 -12.36
CA ALA A 16 1.80 -35.74 -11.13
C ALA A 16 0.67 -35.24 -10.23
N PRO A 17 0.71 -35.50 -8.93
CA PRO A 17 -0.31 -35.02 -7.98
C PRO A 17 -0.17 -33.52 -7.70
N VAL A 18 -1.19 -32.92 -7.05
CA VAL A 18 -1.03 -31.65 -6.36
C VAL A 18 -0.19 -31.88 -5.09
N TYR A 19 0.93 -31.17 -4.98
CA TYR A 19 1.77 -31.23 -3.79
C TYR A 19 1.41 -30.11 -2.82
N VAL A 20 1.19 -30.47 -1.55
CA VAL A 20 1.02 -29.52 -0.46
C VAL A 20 2.16 -29.77 0.53
N LYS A 21 3.07 -28.79 0.63
CA LYS A 21 4.24 -28.85 1.53
C LYS A 21 4.05 -27.85 2.65
N HIS A 22 3.95 -28.33 3.87
CA HIS A 22 3.82 -27.49 5.07
C HIS A 22 5.19 -27.34 5.75
N TYR A 23 5.64 -26.10 5.89
CA TYR A 23 6.85 -25.71 6.61
C TYR A 23 6.47 -24.86 7.84
N PRO A 24 7.35 -24.70 8.83
CA PRO A 24 7.05 -23.89 10.02
C PRO A 24 6.60 -22.46 9.71
N THR A 25 7.09 -21.87 8.62
CA THR A 25 6.85 -20.46 8.26
C THR A 25 6.11 -20.26 6.94
N LYS A 26 5.74 -21.33 6.23
CA LYS A 26 5.04 -21.23 4.94
C LYS A 26 4.33 -22.52 4.55
N ILE A 27 3.32 -22.36 3.71
CA ILE A 27 2.70 -23.46 2.96
C ILE A 27 3.04 -23.26 1.49
N VAL A 28 3.45 -24.32 0.81
CA VAL A 28 3.69 -24.34 -0.63
C VAL A 28 2.72 -25.32 -1.28
N ILE A 29 1.95 -24.84 -2.25
CA ILE A 29 1.04 -25.66 -3.05
C ILE A 29 1.56 -25.61 -4.49
N GLU A 30 1.77 -26.79 -5.07
CA GLU A 30 2.26 -26.90 -6.44
C GLU A 30 1.37 -27.88 -7.21
N ASN A 31 0.89 -27.44 -8.37
CA ASN A 31 0.06 -28.27 -9.24
C ASN A 31 0.64 -28.36 -10.65
N PRO A 32 0.47 -29.49 -11.33
CA PRO A 32 0.89 -29.65 -12.72
C PRO A 32 0.03 -28.80 -13.66
N GLY A 33 0.64 -28.33 -14.76
CA GLY A 33 0.09 -27.40 -15.73
C GLY A 33 0.39 -25.94 -15.37
N GLY A 34 0.91 -25.16 -16.31
CA GLY A 34 1.16 -23.73 -16.17
C GLY A 34 -0.13 -22.92 -16.08
N PHE A 35 -0.05 -21.61 -16.03
CA PHE A 35 -1.24 -20.76 -16.13
C PHE A 35 -1.93 -20.92 -17.49
N PRO A 36 -3.28 -20.91 -17.54
CA PRO A 36 -4.01 -20.97 -18.79
C PRO A 36 -4.00 -19.62 -19.50
N GLY A 37 -3.96 -19.65 -20.84
CA GLY A 37 -4.02 -18.46 -21.68
C GLY A 37 -2.84 -17.51 -21.46
N ASP A 38 -3.13 -16.23 -21.28
CA ASP A 38 -2.17 -15.14 -21.06
C ASP A 38 -2.06 -14.72 -19.58
N ILE A 39 -2.64 -15.52 -18.67
CA ILE A 39 -2.49 -15.32 -17.21
C ILE A 39 -1.04 -15.54 -16.81
N ASN A 40 -0.53 -14.66 -15.97
CA ASN A 40 0.79 -14.72 -15.37
C ASN A 40 0.82 -14.02 -14.01
N GLU A 41 1.97 -14.05 -13.33
CA GLU A 41 2.13 -13.49 -11.98
C GLU A 41 1.84 -11.98 -11.90
N SER A 42 1.98 -11.26 -13.02
CA SER A 42 1.80 -9.80 -13.06
C SER A 42 0.37 -9.35 -13.35
N ASN A 43 -0.53 -10.26 -13.70
CA ASN A 43 -1.93 -9.94 -14.02
C ASN A 43 -2.95 -10.84 -13.33
N ILE A 44 -2.53 -11.79 -12.50
CA ILE A 44 -3.39 -12.82 -11.89
C ILE A 44 -4.52 -12.24 -11.03
N ILE A 45 -4.36 -11.04 -10.48
CA ILE A 45 -5.37 -10.37 -9.65
C ILE A 45 -6.50 -9.79 -10.52
N THR A 46 -6.14 -9.21 -11.67
CA THR A 46 -7.07 -8.43 -12.49
C THR A 46 -7.55 -9.19 -13.72
N HIS A 47 -6.87 -10.29 -14.07
CA HIS A 47 -7.26 -11.10 -15.20
C HIS A 47 -8.54 -11.89 -14.93
N GLN A 48 -9.43 -11.95 -15.92
CA GLN A 48 -10.61 -12.79 -15.82
C GLN A 48 -10.23 -14.26 -15.59
N SER A 49 -10.87 -14.92 -14.63
CA SER A 49 -10.62 -16.32 -14.32
C SER A 49 -10.93 -17.23 -15.51
N ILE A 50 -9.97 -18.05 -15.90
CA ILE A 50 -10.10 -19.05 -16.93
C ILE A 50 -9.87 -20.42 -16.29
N PRO A 51 -10.90 -21.14 -15.87
CA PRO A 51 -10.73 -22.45 -15.24
C PRO A 51 -10.25 -23.48 -16.29
N ARG A 52 -9.15 -24.16 -16.00
CA ARG A 52 -8.66 -25.29 -16.85
C ARG A 52 -9.69 -26.42 -16.85
N ASN A 53 -10.27 -26.73 -15.71
CA ASN A 53 -11.23 -27.80 -15.55
C ASN A 53 -12.61 -27.22 -15.20
N LYS A 54 -13.36 -26.79 -16.22
CA LYS A 54 -14.65 -26.12 -16.07
C LYS A 54 -15.64 -26.93 -15.21
N LEU A 55 -15.72 -28.25 -15.43
CA LEU A 55 -16.65 -29.11 -14.70
C LEU A 55 -16.31 -29.12 -13.19
N ILE A 56 -15.01 -29.25 -12.84
CA ILE A 56 -14.57 -29.22 -11.45
C ILE A 56 -14.87 -27.85 -10.82
N ALA A 57 -14.50 -26.76 -11.50
CA ALA A 57 -14.78 -25.42 -11.00
C ALA A 57 -16.28 -25.18 -10.76
N MET A 58 -17.13 -25.57 -11.70
CA MET A 58 -18.59 -25.50 -11.56
C MET A 58 -19.11 -26.37 -10.40
N THR A 59 -18.59 -27.57 -10.25
CA THR A 59 -18.98 -28.48 -9.14
C THR A 59 -18.61 -27.87 -7.79
N LEU A 60 -17.38 -27.36 -7.64
CA LEU A 60 -16.94 -26.69 -6.40
C LEU A 60 -17.81 -25.46 -6.09
N GLN A 61 -18.20 -24.70 -7.09
CA GLN A 61 -19.11 -23.57 -6.94
C GLN A 61 -20.52 -24.02 -6.54
N HIS A 62 -21.05 -25.05 -7.19
CA HIS A 62 -22.37 -25.60 -6.87
C HIS A 62 -22.43 -26.15 -5.44
N LEU A 63 -21.37 -26.80 -4.99
CA LEU A 63 -21.20 -27.28 -3.62
C LEU A 63 -20.89 -26.17 -2.60
N LYS A 64 -20.80 -24.90 -3.05
CA LYS A 64 -20.50 -23.71 -2.23
C LYS A 64 -19.13 -23.76 -1.53
N TYR A 65 -18.19 -24.56 -2.03
CA TYR A 65 -16.81 -24.55 -1.56
C TYR A 65 -16.04 -23.31 -2.04
N VAL A 66 -16.42 -22.75 -3.20
CA VAL A 66 -15.96 -21.45 -3.68
C VAL A 66 -17.17 -20.52 -3.86
N GLN A 67 -17.06 -19.27 -3.47
CA GLN A 67 -18.20 -18.35 -3.47
C GLN A 67 -18.60 -17.90 -4.88
N ARG A 68 -17.63 -17.47 -5.69
CA ARG A 68 -17.80 -17.06 -7.09
C ARG A 68 -16.54 -17.37 -7.89
N SER A 69 -16.73 -17.69 -9.18
CA SER A 69 -15.61 -17.81 -10.11
C SER A 69 -14.83 -16.51 -10.18
N GLY A 70 -13.50 -16.58 -10.02
CA GLY A 70 -12.58 -15.46 -10.20
C GLY A 70 -12.26 -14.62 -8.96
N GLN A 71 -12.82 -14.91 -7.78
CA GLN A 71 -12.54 -14.14 -6.56
C GLN A 71 -11.55 -14.83 -5.59
N GLY A 72 -11.13 -16.05 -5.89
CA GLY A 72 -10.31 -16.84 -4.97
C GLY A 72 -8.93 -16.24 -4.75
N VAL A 73 -8.32 -15.67 -5.77
CA VAL A 73 -7.02 -14.98 -5.68
C VAL A 73 -7.16 -13.73 -4.81
N ASP A 74 -8.15 -12.89 -5.07
CA ASP A 74 -8.40 -11.66 -4.32
C ASP A 74 -8.61 -11.94 -2.83
N ILE A 75 -9.40 -12.96 -2.50
CA ILE A 75 -9.65 -13.38 -1.11
C ILE A 75 -8.36 -13.79 -0.42
N MET A 76 -7.49 -14.55 -1.09
CA MET A 76 -6.20 -14.94 -0.53
C MET A 76 -5.29 -13.74 -0.28
N PHE A 77 -5.17 -12.84 -1.26
CA PHE A 77 -4.38 -11.61 -1.11
C PHE A 77 -4.93 -10.73 0.00
N GLN A 78 -6.23 -10.47 -0.02
CA GLN A 78 -6.88 -9.63 0.99
C GLN A 78 -6.73 -10.18 2.41
N SER A 79 -6.94 -11.49 2.59
CA SER A 79 -6.78 -12.15 3.89
C SER A 79 -5.34 -12.03 4.40
N MET A 80 -4.36 -12.37 3.56
CA MET A 80 -2.94 -12.28 3.93
C MET A 80 -2.55 -10.86 4.36
N LEU A 81 -2.91 -9.86 3.55
CA LEU A 81 -2.57 -8.46 3.81
C LEU A 81 -3.27 -7.90 5.05
N THR A 82 -4.54 -8.24 5.26
CA THR A 82 -5.29 -7.83 6.46
C THR A 82 -4.69 -8.40 7.73
N GLU A 83 -4.14 -9.61 7.66
CA GLU A 83 -3.42 -10.26 8.77
C GLU A 83 -1.95 -9.82 8.90
N GLY A 84 -1.51 -8.83 8.11
CA GLY A 84 -0.14 -8.32 8.13
C GLY A 84 0.91 -9.33 7.64
N LYS A 85 0.52 -10.27 6.81
CA LYS A 85 1.39 -11.27 6.18
C LYS A 85 1.82 -10.81 4.79
N PRO A 86 2.94 -11.33 4.25
CA PRO A 86 3.37 -11.06 2.89
C PRO A 86 2.33 -11.50 1.85
N TYR A 87 2.43 -10.93 0.65
CA TYR A 87 1.62 -11.34 -0.50
C TYR A 87 1.74 -12.84 -0.76
N PRO A 88 0.66 -13.49 -1.26
CA PRO A 88 0.77 -14.79 -1.92
C PRO A 88 1.77 -14.71 -3.07
N GLU A 89 2.79 -15.56 -3.06
CA GLU A 89 3.82 -15.59 -4.07
C GLU A 89 3.49 -16.67 -5.10
N TYR A 90 3.27 -16.29 -6.35
CA TYR A 90 3.11 -17.22 -7.45
C TYR A 90 4.42 -17.35 -8.24
N ALA A 91 4.73 -18.55 -8.67
CA ALA A 91 5.77 -18.85 -9.63
C ALA A 91 5.24 -19.88 -10.61
N SER A 92 5.37 -19.63 -11.90
CA SER A 92 4.89 -20.54 -12.93
C SER A 92 5.97 -20.95 -13.92
N THR A 93 5.78 -22.14 -14.47
CA THR A 93 6.47 -22.65 -15.65
C THR A 93 5.41 -23.11 -16.64
N PRO A 94 5.75 -23.46 -17.88
CA PRO A 94 4.78 -24.08 -18.79
C PRO A 94 4.09 -25.33 -18.22
N ASN A 95 4.75 -26.02 -17.27
CA ASN A 95 4.33 -27.32 -16.77
C ASN A 95 3.86 -27.31 -15.30
N SER A 96 3.96 -26.21 -14.60
CA SER A 96 3.53 -26.15 -13.18
C SER A 96 3.21 -24.74 -12.72
N VAL A 97 2.33 -24.63 -11.72
CA VAL A 97 2.11 -23.41 -10.94
C VAL A 97 2.42 -23.73 -9.48
N ARG A 98 3.21 -22.87 -8.85
CA ARG A 98 3.55 -22.93 -7.44
C ARG A 98 3.04 -21.69 -6.73
N LEU A 99 2.26 -21.90 -5.68
CA LEU A 99 1.80 -20.87 -4.75
C LEU A 99 2.53 -21.04 -3.41
N THR A 100 3.12 -19.97 -2.91
CA THR A 100 3.73 -19.91 -1.57
C THR A 100 2.96 -18.92 -0.70
N LEU A 101 2.43 -19.38 0.42
CA LEU A 101 1.78 -18.59 1.45
C LEU A 101 2.67 -18.57 2.70
N ARG A 102 3.15 -17.39 3.10
CA ARG A 102 3.99 -17.24 4.31
C ARG A 102 3.12 -16.98 5.53
N SER A 103 3.46 -17.62 6.66
CA SER A 103 2.71 -17.47 7.92
C SER A 103 3.28 -16.39 8.84
N THR A 104 4.46 -15.87 8.54
CA THR A 104 5.10 -14.85 9.38
C THR A 104 4.36 -13.52 9.29
N MET A 105 3.87 -13.04 10.43
CA MET A 105 3.32 -11.68 10.54
C MET A 105 4.49 -10.68 10.52
N GLU A 106 4.44 -9.72 9.62
CA GLU A 106 5.52 -8.73 9.45
C GLU A 106 5.37 -7.52 10.35
N SER A 107 4.13 -7.14 10.73
CA SER A 107 3.91 -5.99 11.59
C SER A 107 2.57 -6.04 12.31
N GLN A 108 2.59 -6.16 13.63
CA GLN A 108 1.39 -6.05 14.48
C GLN A 108 0.80 -4.63 14.44
N ASN A 109 1.65 -3.62 14.35
CA ASN A 109 1.20 -2.22 14.27
C ASN A 109 0.41 -1.95 13.00
N PHE A 110 0.81 -2.58 11.88
CA PHE A 110 0.07 -2.46 10.62
C PHE A 110 -1.31 -3.12 10.72
N VAL A 111 -1.41 -4.32 11.28
CA VAL A 111 -2.70 -5.01 11.50
C VAL A 111 -3.64 -4.16 12.35
N ARG A 112 -3.14 -3.61 13.45
CA ARG A 112 -3.90 -2.71 14.32
C ARG A 112 -4.36 -1.46 13.57
N PHE A 113 -3.44 -0.83 12.82
CA PHE A 113 -3.76 0.34 12.01
C PHE A 113 -4.87 0.06 10.99
N ILE A 114 -4.82 -1.08 10.29
CA ILE A 114 -5.86 -1.48 9.33
C ILE A 114 -7.20 -1.62 10.04
N ALA A 115 -7.26 -2.38 11.15
CA ALA A 115 -8.48 -2.60 11.92
C ALA A 115 -9.09 -1.28 12.42
N GLU A 116 -8.30 -0.45 13.13
CA GLU A 116 -8.77 0.83 13.67
C GLU A 116 -9.21 1.81 12.58
N THR A 117 -8.57 1.77 11.42
CA THR A 117 -8.92 2.64 10.30
C THR A 117 -10.21 2.18 9.64
N GLN A 118 -10.43 0.88 9.46
CA GLN A 118 -11.68 0.33 8.93
C GLN A 118 -12.87 0.68 9.84
N ASP A 119 -12.71 0.55 11.15
CA ASP A 119 -13.74 0.94 12.12
C ASP A 119 -14.11 2.42 11.99
N LYS A 120 -13.11 3.32 11.89
CA LYS A 120 -13.33 4.77 11.71
C LYS A 120 -13.97 5.13 10.38
N ARG A 121 -13.60 4.44 9.30
CA ARG A 121 -14.14 4.64 7.94
C ARG A 121 -15.56 4.06 7.79
N SER A 122 -15.98 3.16 8.67
CA SER A 122 -17.17 2.30 8.50
C SER A 122 -17.20 1.56 7.15
N LYS A 123 -16.01 1.29 6.60
CA LYS A 123 -15.80 0.66 5.30
C LYS A 123 -14.50 -0.17 5.32
N MET A 124 -14.59 -1.37 4.77
CA MET A 124 -13.40 -2.23 4.57
C MET A 124 -12.47 -1.63 3.52
N PHE A 125 -11.17 -1.86 3.68
CA PHE A 125 -10.21 -1.58 2.63
C PHE A 125 -10.43 -2.51 1.43
N THR A 126 -10.37 -1.97 0.23
CA THR A 126 -10.27 -2.78 -0.99
C THR A 126 -8.91 -3.44 -1.09
N LEU A 127 -8.80 -4.49 -1.91
CA LEU A 127 -7.51 -5.15 -2.15
C LEU A 127 -6.46 -4.16 -2.65
N SER A 128 -6.79 -3.30 -3.61
CA SER A 128 -5.87 -2.30 -4.16
C SER A 128 -5.39 -1.30 -3.12
N GLU A 129 -6.28 -0.85 -2.21
CA GLU A 129 -5.90 0.03 -1.09
C GLU A 129 -4.91 -0.67 -0.14
N LEU A 130 -5.19 -1.93 0.24
CA LEU A 130 -4.30 -2.73 1.10
C LEU A 130 -2.93 -2.95 0.45
N MET A 131 -2.89 -3.26 -0.85
CA MET A 131 -1.64 -3.45 -1.58
C MET A 131 -0.78 -2.19 -1.61
N ILE A 132 -1.37 -1.02 -1.82
CA ILE A 132 -0.64 0.26 -1.79
C ILE A 132 -0.13 0.56 -0.38
N LEU A 133 -0.95 0.38 0.65
CA LEU A 133 -0.55 0.63 2.04
C LEU A 133 0.56 -0.33 2.49
N HIS A 134 0.46 -1.61 2.11
CA HIS A 134 1.50 -2.61 2.38
C HIS A 134 2.81 -2.26 1.67
N TYR A 135 2.75 -1.89 0.39
CA TYR A 135 3.92 -1.45 -0.36
C TYR A 135 4.60 -0.25 0.29
N LEU A 136 3.81 0.76 0.70
CA LEU A 136 4.34 1.98 1.32
C LEU A 136 4.90 1.74 2.73
N ARG A 137 4.48 0.70 3.42
CA ARG A 137 5.12 0.26 4.66
C ARG A 137 6.58 -0.16 4.43
N GLU A 138 6.86 -0.81 3.31
CA GLU A 138 8.20 -1.34 3.00
C GLU A 138 9.08 -0.35 2.23
N HIS A 139 8.48 0.44 1.35
CA HIS A 139 9.21 1.24 0.36
C HIS A 139 9.13 2.77 0.58
N GLN A 140 8.48 3.21 1.66
CA GLN A 140 8.34 4.62 2.06
C GLN A 140 7.65 5.57 1.03
N LYS A 141 7.78 5.33 -0.27
CA LYS A 141 7.19 6.14 -1.35
C LYS A 141 6.80 5.28 -2.55
N ILE A 142 5.78 5.73 -3.29
CA ILE A 142 5.31 5.09 -4.50
C ILE A 142 4.99 6.13 -5.57
N THR A 143 5.40 5.89 -6.81
CA THR A 143 4.96 6.66 -7.99
C THR A 143 3.67 6.09 -8.55
N LEU A 144 2.97 6.84 -9.40
CA LEU A 144 1.76 6.34 -10.09
C LEU A 144 2.02 5.04 -10.85
N LYS A 145 3.11 4.98 -11.63
CA LYS A 145 3.47 3.76 -12.39
C LYS A 145 3.78 2.56 -11.49
N GLN A 146 4.44 2.80 -10.35
CA GLN A 146 4.69 1.73 -9.39
C GLN A 146 3.39 1.27 -8.74
N ALA A 147 2.47 2.18 -8.40
CA ALA A 147 1.18 1.84 -7.86
C ALA A 147 0.36 0.99 -8.85
N ALA A 148 0.26 1.40 -10.11
CA ALA A 148 -0.41 0.66 -11.16
C ALA A 148 0.16 -0.77 -11.30
N LYS A 149 1.49 -0.90 -11.32
CA LYS A 149 2.15 -2.21 -11.34
C LYS A 149 1.86 -3.03 -10.08
N THR A 150 1.89 -2.40 -8.89
CA THR A 150 1.67 -3.08 -7.62
C THR A 150 0.26 -3.67 -7.54
N ILE A 151 -0.77 -2.90 -7.92
CA ILE A 151 -2.16 -3.35 -7.88
C ILE A 151 -2.58 -4.08 -9.17
N GLN A 152 -1.69 -4.25 -10.13
CA GLN A 152 -1.92 -4.90 -11.43
C GLN A 152 -3.04 -4.24 -12.25
N GLU A 153 -3.16 -2.91 -12.17
CA GLU A 153 -4.22 -2.12 -12.78
C GLU A 153 -3.67 -1.04 -13.70
N THR A 154 -4.55 -0.33 -14.40
CA THR A 154 -4.21 0.82 -15.24
C THR A 154 -3.75 2.01 -14.40
N ASP A 155 -2.98 2.93 -15.01
CA ASP A 155 -2.56 4.18 -14.37
C ASP A 155 -3.78 4.99 -13.87
N ASP A 156 -4.89 5.01 -14.62
CA ASP A 156 -6.11 5.73 -14.24
C ASP A 156 -6.75 5.15 -12.98
N ASN A 157 -6.84 3.82 -12.87
CA ASN A 157 -7.38 3.16 -11.68
C ASN A 157 -6.45 3.33 -10.48
N ALA A 158 -5.14 3.20 -10.68
CA ALA A 158 -4.15 3.46 -9.63
C ALA A 158 -4.23 4.92 -9.13
N HIS A 159 -4.42 5.88 -10.03
CA HIS A 159 -4.59 7.28 -9.67
C HIS A 159 -5.85 7.53 -8.82
N LYS A 160 -6.97 6.87 -9.14
CA LYS A 160 -8.20 6.93 -8.34
C LYS A 160 -7.97 6.40 -6.92
N VAL A 161 -7.31 5.24 -6.79
CA VAL A 161 -7.02 4.64 -5.48
C VAL A 161 -6.07 5.52 -4.65
N LEU A 162 -4.99 6.01 -5.26
CA LEU A 162 -4.04 6.92 -4.59
C LEU A 162 -4.71 8.21 -4.11
N ASN A 163 -5.57 8.81 -4.94
CA ASN A 163 -6.31 10.01 -4.55
C ASN A 163 -7.32 9.74 -3.44
N ALA A 164 -8.06 8.63 -3.50
CA ALA A 164 -8.99 8.26 -2.44
C ALA A 164 -8.28 8.12 -1.09
N LEU A 165 -7.15 7.40 -1.05
CA LEU A 165 -6.35 7.26 0.17
C LEU A 165 -5.76 8.60 0.65
N ARG A 166 -5.38 9.50 -0.27
CA ARG A 166 -4.91 10.84 0.07
C ARG A 166 -6.04 11.70 0.64
N ASP A 167 -7.20 11.68 0.03
CA ASP A 167 -8.36 12.50 0.45
C ASP A 167 -8.90 12.04 1.82
N GLU A 168 -8.71 10.77 2.17
CA GLU A 168 -8.95 10.24 3.52
C GLU A 168 -7.82 10.56 4.52
N GLY A 169 -6.75 11.24 4.09
CA GLY A 169 -5.62 11.62 4.92
C GLY A 169 -4.68 10.47 5.28
N LEU A 170 -4.75 9.34 4.57
CA LEU A 170 -3.87 8.20 4.78
C LEU A 170 -2.54 8.37 4.01
N LEU A 171 -2.59 9.03 2.87
CA LEU A 171 -1.41 9.35 2.05
C LEU A 171 -1.18 10.85 1.93
N GLU A 172 0.06 11.20 1.62
CA GLU A 172 0.49 12.54 1.23
C GLU A 172 1.18 12.49 -0.12
N LEU A 173 0.99 13.56 -0.91
CA LEU A 173 1.66 13.75 -2.19
C LEU A 173 2.90 14.63 -2.00
N ASN A 174 4.08 14.14 -2.35
CA ASN A 174 5.31 14.89 -2.37
C ASN A 174 5.91 14.92 -3.79
N GLY A 175 5.69 16.01 -4.51
CA GLY A 175 6.05 16.12 -5.93
C GLY A 175 5.24 15.14 -6.78
N LYS A 176 5.88 14.10 -7.30
CA LYS A 176 5.26 13.05 -8.14
C LYS A 176 5.13 11.70 -7.40
N THR A 177 5.40 11.68 -6.10
CA THR A 177 5.36 10.44 -5.29
C THR A 177 4.37 10.55 -4.16
N TYR A 178 3.70 9.47 -3.85
CA TYR A 178 2.83 9.33 -2.70
C TYR A 178 3.58 8.60 -1.58
N MET A 179 3.24 8.91 -0.34
CA MET A 179 3.80 8.30 0.87
C MET A 179 2.74 8.25 1.95
N LEU A 180 2.96 7.44 2.99
CA LEU A 180 2.08 7.44 4.15
C LEU A 180 2.07 8.83 4.79
N SER A 181 0.89 9.31 5.22
CA SER A 181 0.81 10.54 6.01
C SER A 181 1.58 10.36 7.33
N LEU A 182 2.08 11.45 7.91
CA LEU A 182 2.85 11.39 9.15
C LEU A 182 2.11 10.61 10.24
N LYS A 183 0.81 10.87 10.40
CA LYS A 183 -0.04 10.20 11.38
C LYS A 183 -0.06 8.68 11.19
N VAL A 184 -0.19 8.22 9.95
CA VAL A 184 -0.17 6.79 9.61
C VAL A 184 1.22 6.21 9.84
N TYR A 185 2.25 6.93 9.39
CA TYR A 185 3.63 6.50 9.54
C TYR A 185 4.02 6.29 11.02
N GLU A 186 3.65 7.20 11.91
CA GLU A 186 3.89 7.08 13.35
C GLU A 186 3.13 5.91 14.00
N THR A 187 1.96 5.55 13.46
CA THR A 187 1.16 4.42 13.95
C THR A 187 1.72 3.09 13.47
N VAL A 188 2.12 3.04 12.20
CA VAL A 188 2.57 1.81 11.52
C VAL A 188 4.02 1.47 11.85
N LYS A 189 4.77 2.33 12.56
CA LYS A 189 6.21 2.18 12.87
C LYS A 189 6.73 0.77 12.63
N THR A 190 7.43 0.59 11.51
CA THR A 190 8.15 -0.66 11.24
C THR A 190 9.39 -0.68 12.13
N ASP A 191 9.82 -1.88 12.58
CA ASP A 191 11.10 -2.10 13.23
C ASP A 191 12.31 -1.82 12.30
N VAL A 192 12.04 -1.52 11.04
CA VAL A 192 13.05 -1.01 10.11
C VAL A 192 13.43 0.38 10.60
N ALA A 193 14.66 0.46 11.11
CA ALA A 193 15.28 1.68 11.59
C ALA A 193 14.81 2.88 10.77
N TYR A 194 14.29 3.88 11.46
CA TYR A 194 13.91 5.18 10.93
C TYR A 194 15.10 5.76 10.17
N VAL A 195 15.30 5.28 8.96
CA VAL A 195 16.31 5.85 8.08
C VAL A 195 15.85 7.27 7.86
N GLN A 196 16.69 8.21 8.26
CA GLN A 196 16.54 9.63 8.02
C GLN A 196 16.39 9.90 6.50
N ASP A 197 15.27 9.49 5.93
CA ASP A 197 14.95 9.86 4.57
C ASP A 197 14.64 11.36 4.60
N LYS A 198 15.35 12.13 3.80
CA LYS A 198 15.13 13.57 3.61
C LYS A 198 13.64 13.91 3.45
N THR A 199 12.86 12.99 2.96
CA THR A 199 11.44 13.13 2.68
C THR A 199 10.58 13.06 3.94
N VAL A 200 10.82 12.11 4.83
CA VAL A 200 10.12 11.99 6.13
C VAL A 200 10.51 13.19 7.02
N SER A 201 11.79 13.55 7.01
CA SER A 201 12.26 14.77 7.67
C SER A 201 11.55 16.04 7.15
N GLN A 202 11.25 16.12 5.85
CA GLN A 202 10.52 17.26 5.27
C GLN A 202 9.04 17.29 5.69
N ILE A 203 8.37 16.12 5.76
CA ILE A 203 6.98 16.03 6.22
C ILE A 203 6.89 16.44 7.69
N GLN A 204 7.73 15.86 8.54
CA GLN A 204 7.81 16.23 9.95
C GLN A 204 8.11 17.71 10.17
N ALA A 205 8.98 18.28 9.34
CA ALA A 205 9.29 19.70 9.41
C ALA A 205 8.08 20.58 9.05
N LYS A 206 7.32 20.20 8.02
CA LYS A 206 6.08 20.90 7.66
C LYS A 206 5.07 20.87 8.81
N ASP A 207 4.84 19.70 9.39
CA ASP A 207 3.86 19.54 10.47
C ASP A 207 4.28 20.29 11.73
N ARG A 208 5.56 20.24 12.12
CA ARG A 208 6.10 21.04 13.23
C ARG A 208 5.90 22.54 12.99
N ILE A 209 6.11 23.03 11.77
CA ILE A 209 5.89 24.43 11.43
C ILE A 209 4.41 24.79 11.51
N LEU A 210 3.52 23.96 10.97
CA LEU A 210 2.07 24.20 11.02
C LEU A 210 1.54 24.13 12.46
N GLU A 211 1.98 23.15 13.24
CA GLU A 211 1.60 23.05 14.67
C GLU A 211 2.09 24.27 15.47
N TYR A 212 3.31 24.70 15.24
CA TYR A 212 3.83 25.94 15.84
C TYR A 212 2.95 27.15 15.49
N LEU A 213 2.51 27.25 14.22
CA LEU A 213 1.68 28.36 13.74
C LEU A 213 0.23 28.33 14.25
N LYS A 214 -0.28 27.20 14.73
CA LYS A 214 -1.57 27.15 15.44
C LYS A 214 -1.51 27.89 16.78
N HIS A 215 -0.34 27.92 17.41
CA HIS A 215 -0.13 28.54 18.72
C HIS A 215 0.60 29.88 18.66
N LYS A 216 1.15 30.26 17.52
CA LYS A 216 1.89 31.49 17.32
C LYS A 216 1.47 32.20 16.04
N PRO A 217 1.39 33.54 16.03
CA PRO A 217 0.87 34.31 14.90
C PRO A 217 1.76 34.24 13.65
N SER A 218 3.05 33.96 13.81
CA SER A 218 3.99 33.90 12.69
C SER A 218 5.25 33.14 13.03
N ILE A 219 5.95 32.65 12.00
CA ILE A 219 7.28 32.03 12.09
C ILE A 219 8.27 32.72 11.15
N THR A 220 9.51 32.84 11.58
CA THR A 220 10.64 33.32 10.74
C THR A 220 11.41 32.11 10.21
N ASN A 221 12.26 32.36 9.16
CA ASN A 221 13.16 31.32 8.68
C ASN A 221 14.10 30.80 9.78
N GLN A 222 14.64 31.71 10.62
CA GLN A 222 15.50 31.34 11.74
C GLN A 222 14.77 30.43 12.73
N LYS A 223 13.52 30.78 13.09
CA LYS A 223 12.74 29.94 14.01
C LYS A 223 12.40 28.57 13.42
N ALA A 224 12.18 28.49 12.10
CA ALA A 224 11.99 27.24 11.39
C ALA A 224 13.27 26.37 11.37
N GLN A 225 14.46 26.99 11.26
CA GLN A 225 15.74 26.29 11.42
C GLN A 225 15.86 25.66 12.80
N GLU A 226 15.64 26.42 13.85
CA GLU A 226 15.70 25.95 15.25
C GLU A 226 14.69 24.81 15.49
N LEU A 227 13.45 24.99 15.02
CA LEU A 227 12.36 24.05 15.24
C LEU A 227 12.59 22.69 14.54
N CYS A 228 13.19 22.73 13.34
CA CYS A 228 13.34 21.54 12.49
C CYS A 228 14.78 20.99 12.47
N GLY A 229 15.74 21.66 13.08
CA GLY A 229 17.17 21.30 12.98
C GLY A 229 17.73 21.49 11.56
N TYR A 230 17.22 22.45 10.79
CA TYR A 230 17.56 22.65 9.39
C TYR A 230 18.55 23.79 9.16
N THR A 231 19.27 23.69 8.05
CA THR A 231 20.05 24.83 7.54
C THR A 231 19.10 25.92 7.01
N LYS A 232 19.62 27.13 6.85
CA LYS A 232 18.88 28.28 6.32
C LYS A 232 18.17 27.97 5.01
N ASP A 233 18.84 27.28 4.08
CA ASP A 233 18.31 26.97 2.76
C ASP A 233 17.26 25.85 2.83
N GLN A 234 17.44 24.87 3.70
CA GLN A 234 16.47 23.80 3.93
C GLN A 234 15.17 24.36 4.53
N ALA A 235 15.27 25.18 5.57
CA ALA A 235 14.13 25.84 6.17
C ALA A 235 13.40 26.76 5.16
N TYR A 236 14.14 27.51 4.35
CA TYR A 236 13.55 28.34 3.31
C TYR A 236 12.77 27.52 2.27
N ARG A 237 13.33 26.40 1.81
CA ARG A 237 12.65 25.51 0.84
C ARG A 237 11.35 24.92 1.41
N ILE A 238 11.31 24.53 2.68
CA ILE A 238 10.11 24.00 3.33
C ILE A 238 9.05 25.09 3.47
N LEU A 239 9.41 26.25 3.95
CA LEU A 239 8.49 27.39 4.07
C LEU A 239 7.90 27.78 2.71
N ARG A 240 8.74 27.81 1.66
CA ARG A 240 8.29 28.09 0.29
C ARG A 240 7.29 27.02 -0.20
N LYS A 241 7.55 25.73 0.03
CA LYS A 241 6.61 24.64 -0.29
C LYS A 241 5.27 24.83 0.41
N LEU A 242 5.26 25.17 1.69
CA LEU A 242 4.02 25.43 2.43
C LEU A 242 3.23 26.62 1.87
N VAL A 243 3.93 27.64 1.34
CA VAL A 243 3.29 28.76 0.63
C VAL A 243 2.70 28.30 -0.70
N GLU A 244 3.45 27.52 -1.49
CA GLU A 244 3.02 26.96 -2.78
C GLU A 244 1.80 26.00 -2.58
N GLU A 245 1.76 25.28 -1.47
CA GLU A 245 0.62 24.42 -1.05
C GLU A 245 -0.57 25.23 -0.49
N GLY A 246 -0.43 26.55 -0.39
CA GLY A 246 -1.49 27.43 0.10
C GLY A 246 -1.81 27.29 1.60
N LYS A 247 -0.95 26.61 2.38
CA LYS A 247 -1.13 26.39 3.83
C LYS A 247 -0.72 27.60 4.66
N ILE A 248 0.29 28.34 4.20
CA ILE A 248 0.78 29.57 4.86
C ILE A 248 0.92 30.69 3.85
N GLU A 249 0.96 31.91 4.33
CA GLU A 249 1.19 33.14 3.54
C GLU A 249 2.42 33.89 4.02
N VAL A 250 3.01 34.68 3.13
CA VAL A 250 4.18 35.50 3.43
C VAL A 250 3.73 36.92 3.83
N LYS A 251 4.22 37.44 4.98
CA LYS A 251 4.05 38.81 5.40
C LYS A 251 5.41 39.48 5.55
N GLY A 252 5.55 40.69 4.99
CA GLY A 252 6.79 41.47 5.01
C GLY A 252 7.83 41.03 3.97
N ALA A 253 8.92 41.78 3.87
CA ALA A 253 10.01 41.55 2.93
C ALA A 253 11.39 41.66 3.61
N GLY A 254 12.42 41.14 2.97
CA GLY A 254 13.80 41.19 3.44
C GLY A 254 14.01 40.56 4.82
N ARG A 255 14.70 41.26 5.72
CA ARG A 255 14.97 40.81 7.10
C ARG A 255 13.70 40.68 7.97
N GLY A 256 12.59 41.33 7.58
CA GLY A 256 11.30 41.29 8.29
C GLY A 256 10.34 40.22 7.77
N ARG A 257 10.73 39.36 6.85
CA ARG A 257 9.90 38.31 6.26
C ARG A 257 9.42 37.31 7.34
N ARG A 258 8.11 37.16 7.44
CA ARG A 258 7.44 36.23 8.34
C ARG A 258 6.42 35.37 7.57
N TYR A 259 6.06 34.20 8.08
CA TYR A 259 5.10 33.31 7.51
C TYR A 259 3.99 33.08 8.52
N CYS A 260 2.72 33.13 8.08
CA CYS A 260 1.53 33.02 8.91
C CYS A 260 0.60 31.96 8.33
N LEU A 261 -0.28 31.36 9.15
CA LEU A 261 -1.35 30.51 8.62
C LEU A 261 -2.27 31.35 7.73
N LYS A 262 -2.74 30.75 6.63
CA LYS A 262 -3.75 31.38 5.77
C LYS A 262 -5.12 31.37 6.47
N GLU A 263 -5.87 32.47 6.40
CA GLU A 263 -7.09 32.71 7.21
C GLU A 263 -8.20 31.64 7.08
N ASN A 264 -8.18 30.77 6.06
CA ASN A 264 -9.16 29.68 5.92
C ASN A 264 -8.82 28.40 6.71
N GLN A 265 -7.83 28.43 7.61
CA GLN A 265 -7.40 27.27 8.44
C GLN A 265 -7.29 27.61 9.93
N ARG A 266 -7.95 28.68 10.36
CA ARG A 266 -8.12 28.98 11.79
C ARG A 266 -9.35 28.32 12.37
#